data_ecda2fea5c8e3ba0a80c6793be2555a4
#
_entry.id   ecda2fea5c8e3ba0a80c6793be2555a4
#
_cell.length_a   1.000
_cell.length_b   1.000
_cell.length_c   1.000
_cell.angle_alpha   90.00
_cell.angle_beta   90.00
_cell.angle_gamma   90.00
#
_symmetry.space_group_name_H-M   'P 1'
#
loop_
_entity.id
_entity.type
_entity.pdbx_description
1 polymer ?
#
loop_
_entity_poly.entity_id
_entity_poly.type
_entity_poly.pdbx_seq_one_letter_code
_entity_poly.pdbx_strand_id
1 'polypeptide(L)' 'MKQVEVYTDGACSGNPGPGGWGAVLRYRFNGKVYEKELSGGDASTTNNRMELTAFIEALRQLKEPCEVRLL' A
#
# COMPACT_ATOMS: atom_id res chain seq x y z
N MET A 1 11.52 17.02 5.03
CA MET A 1 10.68 16.16 4.19
C MET A 1 9.89 15.24 5.08
N LYS A 2 8.60 15.08 4.83
CA LYS A 2 7.72 14.20 5.60
C LYS A 2 8.17 12.75 5.46
N GLN A 3 8.20 12.03 6.57
CA GLN A 3 8.51 10.60 6.57
C GLN A 3 7.22 9.79 6.66
N VAL A 4 7.06 8.86 5.73
CA VAL A 4 5.88 8.01 5.65
C VAL A 4 6.31 6.55 5.68
N GLU A 5 5.72 5.78 6.58
CA GLU A 5 5.89 4.34 6.61
C GLU A 5 4.76 3.70 5.83
N VAL A 6 5.07 2.75 4.98
CA VAL A 6 4.10 2.06 4.15
C VAL A 6 4.19 0.56 4.41
N TYR A 7 3.07 -0.01 4.80
CA TYR A 7 2.91 -1.45 4.99
C TYR A 7 2.01 -1.96 3.88
N THR A 8 2.42 -3.00 3.21
CA THR A 8 1.63 -3.58 2.12
C THR A 8 1.48 -5.08 2.29
N ASP A 9 0.36 -5.59 1.82
CA ASP A 9 0.11 -7.02 1.77
C ASP A 9 -0.75 -7.31 0.54
N GLY A 10 -0.44 -8.41 -0.14
CA GLY A 10 -1.17 -8.80 -1.33
C GLY A 10 -1.06 -10.29 -1.55
N ALA A 11 -2.16 -10.88 -1.97
CA ALA A 11 -2.23 -12.31 -2.22
C ALA A 11 -3.26 -12.62 -3.28
N CYS A 12 -3.13 -13.77 -3.92
CA CYS A 12 -4.18 -14.28 -4.79
C CYS A 12 -4.38 -15.77 -4.57
N SER A 13 -5.55 -16.24 -4.98
CA SER A 13 -5.93 -17.64 -4.92
C SER A 13 -5.73 -18.24 -6.30
N GLY A 14 -4.66 -19.00 -6.47
CA GLY A 14 -4.24 -19.52 -7.78
C GLY A 14 -3.18 -18.60 -8.43
N ASN A 15 -2.76 -18.95 -9.65
CA ASN A 15 -1.75 -18.20 -10.37
C ASN A 15 -1.92 -18.36 -11.88
N PRO A 16 -2.78 -17.54 -12.55
CA PRO A 16 -3.54 -16.43 -11.99
C PRO A 16 -4.82 -16.87 -11.29
N GLY A 17 -5.41 -15.93 -10.52
CA GLY A 17 -6.68 -16.14 -9.84
C GLY A 17 -7.17 -14.89 -9.16
N PRO A 18 -8.31 -14.96 -8.46
CA PRO A 18 -8.81 -13.82 -7.72
C PRO A 18 -7.83 -13.40 -6.63
N GLY A 19 -7.59 -12.12 -6.48
CA GLY A 19 -6.66 -11.62 -5.49
C GLY A 19 -7.12 -10.33 -4.84
N GLY A 20 -6.42 -9.97 -3.78
CA GLY A 20 -6.66 -8.74 -3.05
C GLY A 20 -5.36 -8.17 -2.51
N TRP A 21 -5.41 -6.91 -2.18
CA TRP A 21 -4.27 -6.20 -1.61
C TRP A 21 -4.73 -5.23 -0.54
N GLY A 22 -3.82 -4.92 0.37
CA GLY A 22 -4.03 -3.89 1.38
C GLY A 22 -2.78 -3.08 1.55
N ALA A 23 -2.96 -1.85 1.99
CA ALA A 23 -1.85 -0.96 2.31
C ALA A 23 -2.22 -0.07 3.48
N VAL A 24 -1.24 0.21 4.33
CA VAL A 24 -1.39 1.16 5.43
C VAL A 24 -0.27 2.18 5.31
N LEU A 25 -0.64 3.45 5.30
CA LEU A 25 0.30 4.56 5.35
C LEU A 25 0.25 5.17 6.75
N ARG A 26 1.41 5.35 7.34
CA ARG A 26 1.53 5.96 8.67
C ARG A 26 2.52 7.10 8.62
N TYR A 27 2.16 8.24 9.18
CA TYR A 27 3.07 9.37 9.32
C TYR A 27 2.75 10.15 10.58
N ARG A 28 3.76 10.90 11.05
CA ARG A 28 3.62 11.79 12.19
C ARG A 28 3.65 13.24 11.74
N PHE A 29 2.77 14.03 12.33
CA PHE A 29 2.72 15.46 12.06
C PHE A 29 2.23 16.18 13.31
N ASN A 30 2.99 17.19 13.76
CA ASN A 30 2.67 17.97 14.96
C ASN A 30 2.40 17.10 16.21
N GLY A 31 3.20 16.06 16.38
CA GLY A 31 3.09 15.17 17.55
C GLY A 31 1.93 14.17 17.46
N LYS A 32 1.20 14.14 16.36
CA LYS A 32 0.11 13.19 16.15
C LYS A 32 0.51 12.15 15.12
N VAL A 33 -0.03 10.94 15.27
CA VAL A 33 0.14 9.86 14.31
C VAL A 33 -1.11 9.75 13.47
N TYR A 34 -0.92 9.73 12.16
CA TYR A 34 -2.00 9.57 11.18
C TYR A 34 -1.80 8.24 10.45
N GLU A 35 -2.88 7.52 10.26
CA GLU A 35 -2.88 6.28 9.48
C GLU A 35 -3.98 6.34 8.43
N LYS A 36 -3.70 5.79 7.27
CA LYS A 36 -4.67 5.65 6.20
C LYS A 36 -4.58 4.23 5.66
N GLU A 37 -5.72 3.57 5.57
CA GLU A 37 -5.81 2.21 5.03
C GLU A 37 -6.43 2.24 3.65
N LEU A 38 -5.87 1.41 2.77
CA LEU A 38 -6.35 1.22 1.42
C LEU A 38 -6.51 -0.27 1.16
N SER A 39 -7.45 -0.62 0.32
CA SER A 39 -7.60 -2.01 -0.09
C SER A 39 -8.27 -2.08 -1.47
N GLY A 40 -8.08 -3.21 -2.13
CA GLY A 40 -8.69 -3.45 -3.42
C GLY A 40 -8.55 -4.90 -3.81
N GLY A 41 -9.09 -5.24 -4.97
CA GLY A 41 -9.05 -6.60 -5.47
C GLY A 41 -9.04 -6.65 -6.99
N ASP A 42 -8.77 -7.84 -7.52
CA ASP A 42 -8.75 -8.10 -8.93
C ASP A 42 -9.27 -9.53 -9.14
N ALA A 43 -10.12 -9.73 -10.13
CA ALA A 43 -10.72 -11.03 -10.43
C ALA A 43 -9.70 -12.02 -11.00
N SER A 44 -8.63 -11.54 -11.61
CA SER A 44 -7.60 -12.40 -12.20
C SER A 44 -6.24 -11.72 -12.11
N THR A 45 -5.39 -12.20 -11.19
CA THR A 45 -4.12 -11.55 -10.91
C THR A 45 -3.11 -12.56 -10.36
N THR A 46 -1.98 -12.08 -9.89
CA THR A 46 -0.93 -12.87 -9.24
C THR A 46 -0.54 -12.24 -7.93
N ASN A 47 0.14 -12.99 -7.06
CA ASN A 47 0.65 -12.45 -5.79
C ASN A 47 1.53 -11.24 -6.02
N ASN A 48 2.46 -11.33 -6.99
CA ASN A 48 3.39 -10.22 -7.26
C ASN A 48 2.66 -8.96 -7.73
N ARG A 49 1.63 -9.13 -8.56
CA ARG A 49 0.82 -7.98 -9.00
C ARG A 49 0.08 -7.34 -7.85
N MET A 50 -0.44 -8.13 -6.93
CA MET A 50 -1.16 -7.59 -5.78
C MET A 50 -0.24 -6.84 -4.82
N GLU A 51 0.94 -7.38 -4.56
CA GLU A 51 1.95 -6.68 -3.75
C GLU A 51 2.36 -5.36 -4.39
N LEU A 52 2.65 -5.38 -5.68
CA LEU A 52 3.07 -4.18 -6.41
C LEU A 52 1.93 -3.16 -6.49
N THR A 53 0.71 -3.61 -6.72
CA THR A 53 -0.46 -2.74 -6.77
C THR A 53 -0.67 -2.04 -5.43
N ALA A 54 -0.54 -2.77 -4.32
CA ALA A 54 -0.64 -2.18 -2.99
C ALA A 54 0.36 -1.04 -2.81
N PHE A 55 1.59 -1.25 -3.23
CA PHE A 55 2.65 -0.23 -3.12
C PHE A 55 2.35 0.97 -4.00
N ILE A 56 1.99 0.74 -5.25
CA ILE A 56 1.66 1.82 -6.21
C ILE A 56 0.48 2.66 -5.69
N GLU A 57 -0.58 2.00 -5.24
CA GLU A 57 -1.74 2.72 -4.73
C GLU A 57 -1.42 3.51 -3.46
N ALA A 58 -0.55 2.98 -2.61
CA ALA A 58 -0.07 3.71 -1.43
C ALA A 58 0.69 4.98 -1.86
N LEU A 59 1.60 4.87 -2.82
CA LEU A 59 2.37 6.01 -3.29
C LEU A 59 1.48 7.08 -3.93
N ARG A 60 0.40 6.67 -4.58
CA ARG A 60 -0.54 7.62 -5.21
C ARG A 60 -1.27 8.50 -4.20
N GLN A 61 -1.27 8.12 -2.93
CA GLN A 61 -1.87 8.94 -1.88
C GLN A 61 -1.00 10.12 -1.46
N LEU A 62 0.29 10.08 -1.82
CA LEU A 62 1.23 11.12 -1.43
C LEU A 62 1.10 12.30 -2.38
N LYS A 63 0.84 13.49 -1.82
CA LYS A 63 0.59 14.72 -2.60
C LYS A 63 1.79 15.65 -2.60
N GLU A 64 2.85 15.29 -1.90
CA GLU A 64 4.07 16.08 -1.80
C GLU A 64 5.25 15.13 -1.69
N PRO A 65 6.48 15.61 -1.96
CA PRO A 65 7.65 14.76 -1.77
C PRO A 65 7.76 14.27 -0.34
N CYS A 66 7.98 12.96 -0.19
CA CYS A 66 8.12 12.31 1.11
C CYS A 66 9.27 11.33 1.10
N GLU A 67 9.87 11.11 2.26
CA GLU A 67 10.70 9.94 2.47
C GLU A 67 9.79 8.76 2.76
N VAL A 68 9.84 7.77 1.89
CA VAL A 68 8.99 6.58 2.03
C VAL A 68 9.83 5.43 2.55
N ARG A 69 9.36 4.82 3.63
CA ARG A 69 9.95 3.61 4.18
C ARG A 69 8.95 2.47 4.00
N LEU A 70 9.30 1.54 3.14
CA LEU A 70 8.49 0.35 2.91
C LEU A 70 8.86 -0.72 3.93
N LEU A 71 7.87 -1.21 4.63
CA LEU A 71 8.03 -2.20 5.70
C LEU A 71 7.37 -3.52 5.36
#